data_7d97217b192468f6a34c99f5f612de57
#
_entry.id   7d97217b192468f6a34c99f5f612de57
#
_cell.length_a   1.000
_cell.length_b   1.000
_cell.length_c   1.000
_cell.angle_alpha   90.00
_cell.angle_beta   90.00
_cell.angle_gamma   90.00
#
_symmetry.space_group_name_H-M   'P 1'
#
loop_
_entity.id
_entity.type
_entity.pdbx_description
1 polymer ?
#
loop_
_entity_poly.entity_id
_entity_poly.type
_entity_poly.pdbx_seq_one_letter_code
_entity_poly.pdbx_strand_id
1 'polypeptide(L)'
;MKYLLFVVVIMIGNFAFAQIPNDTLQEFSDEVIVHRDEVDPTRIYDKRVRAYNYVDELPIPPGGWAALMQYIADNLDYDCSKIQDKSLCVVFLFVVERDGSLSRIKMVRKSGNRKFDRAAIKLKRKMPPWTPGKINGQPVRAKSNFPVSASSVQWYRNKKKTK
;
A
#
# COMPACT_ATOMS: atom_id res chain seq x y z
N MET A 1 33.44 10.07 14.30
CA MET A 1 32.14 9.95 15.02
C MET A 1 31.22 9.08 14.17
N LYS A 2 30.72 8.02 14.78
CA LYS A 2 30.07 6.89 14.09
C LYS A 2 28.64 7.26 13.71
N TYR A 3 28.34 7.30 12.42
CA TYR A 3 26.96 7.42 11.94
C TYR A 3 26.26 6.07 12.09
N LEU A 4 25.25 6.05 12.92
CA LEU A 4 24.40 4.89 13.15
C LEU A 4 23.41 4.82 11.99
N LEU A 5 23.66 3.90 11.08
CA LEU A 5 22.73 3.51 10.01
C LEU A 5 21.49 2.87 10.65
N PHE A 6 20.41 3.63 10.77
CA PHE A 6 19.11 3.04 11.00
C PHE A 6 18.52 2.62 9.64
N VAL A 7 18.86 1.40 9.24
CA VAL A 7 18.09 0.68 8.24
C VAL A 7 16.78 0.30 8.92
N VAL A 8 15.70 0.97 8.55
CA VAL A 8 14.35 0.48 8.86
C VAL A 8 14.09 -0.71 7.94
N VAL A 9 14.66 -1.85 8.31
CA VAL A 9 14.21 -3.15 7.83
C VAL A 9 12.85 -3.35 8.47
N ILE A 10 11.79 -3.26 7.67
CA ILE A 10 10.51 -3.83 8.05
C ILE A 10 10.77 -5.32 8.20
N MET A 11 11.02 -5.75 9.43
CA MET A 11 11.05 -7.16 9.82
C MET A 11 9.65 -7.72 9.63
N ILE A 12 9.31 -8.04 8.40
CA ILE A 12 8.26 -9.01 8.12
C ILE A 12 8.93 -10.35 8.45
N GLY A 13 8.55 -10.91 9.59
CA GLY A 13 9.06 -12.19 10.06
C GLY A 13 9.02 -13.24 8.94
N ASN A 14 10.01 -14.13 8.95
CA ASN A 14 10.23 -15.25 8.05
C ASN A 14 8.94 -15.88 7.52
N PHE A 15 8.38 -15.34 6.48
CA PHE A 15 7.45 -16.00 5.61
C PHE A 15 8.06 -16.00 4.21
N ALA A 16 8.20 -17.21 3.67
CA ALA A 16 8.62 -17.41 2.30
C ALA A 16 7.71 -16.58 1.37
N PHE A 17 8.15 -15.40 1.04
CA PHE A 17 7.65 -14.63 -0.09
C PHE A 17 7.97 -15.49 -1.32
N ALA A 18 6.95 -16.16 -1.87
CA ALA A 18 7.07 -16.70 -3.21
C ALA A 18 7.58 -15.56 -4.08
N GLN A 19 8.75 -15.77 -4.66
CA GLN A 19 9.54 -14.83 -5.42
C GLN A 19 8.68 -13.95 -6.34
N ILE A 20 8.41 -12.72 -5.89
CA ILE A 20 8.09 -11.65 -6.81
C ILE A 20 9.43 -11.36 -7.51
N PRO A 21 9.51 -11.38 -8.84
CA PRO A 21 10.75 -11.07 -9.55
C PRO A 21 11.29 -9.74 -9.03
N ASN A 22 12.57 -9.71 -8.62
CA ASN A 22 13.24 -8.54 -8.03
C ASN A 22 13.14 -7.29 -8.90
N ASP A 23 13.12 -7.46 -10.20
CA ASP A 23 13.02 -6.42 -11.21
C ASP A 23 11.71 -5.61 -11.10
N THR A 24 10.61 -6.24 -10.68
CA THR A 24 9.30 -5.56 -10.53
C THR A 24 9.19 -4.76 -9.23
N LEU A 25 9.96 -5.14 -8.21
CA LEU A 25 10.05 -4.38 -6.95
C LEU A 25 11.07 -3.24 -7.06
N GLN A 26 12.12 -3.42 -7.89
CA GLN A 26 13.15 -2.40 -8.12
C GLN A 26 12.56 -1.17 -8.82
N GLU A 27 11.78 -1.38 -9.89
CA GLU A 27 11.12 -0.29 -10.61
C GLU A 27 10.08 0.47 -9.75
N PHE A 28 9.57 -0.18 -8.70
CA PHE A 28 8.62 0.41 -7.75
C PHE A 28 9.32 1.07 -6.55
N SER A 29 10.53 0.60 -6.19
CA SER A 29 11.33 1.18 -5.10
C SER A 29 11.94 2.52 -5.51
N ASP A 30 12.31 2.68 -6.77
CA ASP A 30 12.96 3.90 -7.27
C ASP A 30 12.04 5.12 -7.29
N GLU A 31 10.70 4.91 -7.28
CA GLU A 31 9.71 6.00 -7.13
C GLU A 31 9.34 6.31 -5.67
N VAL A 32 9.67 5.46 -4.71
CA VAL A 32 9.15 5.56 -3.32
C VAL A 32 10.23 5.59 -2.24
N ILE A 33 11.46 5.12 -2.52
CA ILE A 33 12.56 5.19 -1.55
C ILE A 33 13.36 6.47 -1.78
N VAL A 34 12.92 7.56 -1.17
CA VAL A 34 13.77 8.74 -1.03
C VAL A 34 14.61 8.57 0.24
N HIS A 35 15.91 8.39 0.08
CA HIS A 35 16.83 8.44 1.19
C HIS A 35 16.71 9.80 1.90
N ARG A 36 16.62 9.79 3.23
CA ARG A 36 16.36 10.99 4.05
C ARG A 36 17.42 12.07 3.86
N ASP A 37 18.62 11.71 3.41
CA ASP A 37 19.79 12.58 3.35
C ASP A 37 19.92 13.35 2.02
N GLU A 38 19.08 13.04 1.03
CA GLU A 38 19.08 13.66 -0.31
C GLU A 38 17.68 14.11 -0.77
N VAL A 39 16.81 14.44 0.18
CA VAL A 39 15.43 14.81 -0.18
C VAL A 39 15.42 16.23 -0.76
N ASP A 40 15.31 16.31 -2.09
CA ASP A 40 14.98 17.57 -2.77
C ASP A 40 13.66 18.13 -2.18
N PRO A 41 13.69 19.33 -1.55
CA PRO A 41 12.51 19.94 -0.93
C PRO A 41 11.32 20.06 -1.90
N THR A 42 11.58 20.11 -3.21
CA THR A 42 10.53 20.18 -4.24
C THR A 42 9.82 18.82 -4.43
N ARG A 43 10.42 17.70 -4.03
CA ARG A 43 9.84 16.36 -4.08
C ARG A 43 9.00 16.01 -2.85
N ILE A 44 9.18 16.74 -1.73
CA ILE A 44 8.42 16.50 -0.49
C ILE A 44 6.93 16.79 -0.71
N TYR A 45 6.61 17.82 -1.46
CA TYR A 45 5.24 18.28 -1.68
C TYR A 45 4.87 18.25 -3.16
N ASP A 46 3.87 17.47 -3.53
CA ASP A 46 3.33 17.47 -4.88
C ASP A 46 2.26 18.55 -5.05
N LYS A 47 2.64 19.63 -5.74
CA LYS A 47 1.76 20.77 -6.01
C LYS A 47 0.52 20.41 -6.82
N ARG A 48 0.56 19.35 -7.67
CA ARG A 48 -0.57 18.95 -8.52
C ARG A 48 -1.71 18.34 -7.70
N VAL A 49 -1.37 17.54 -6.70
CA VAL A 49 -2.35 16.90 -5.82
C VAL A 49 -2.46 17.61 -4.48
N ARG A 50 -1.60 18.60 -4.20
CA ARG A 50 -1.51 19.32 -2.93
C ARG A 50 -1.36 18.36 -1.74
N ALA A 51 -0.45 17.40 -1.85
CA ALA A 51 -0.19 16.39 -0.84
C ALA A 51 1.31 16.13 -0.71
N TYR A 52 1.74 15.72 0.47
CA TYR A 52 3.12 15.37 0.75
C TYR A 52 3.42 13.96 0.25
N ASN A 53 4.59 13.79 -0.38
CA ASN A 53 5.14 12.47 -0.73
C ASN A 53 5.87 11.86 0.46
N TYR A 54 6.41 12.70 1.33
CA TYR A 54 7.16 12.35 2.53
C TYR A 54 6.53 13.00 3.76
N VAL A 55 6.42 12.27 4.85
CA VAL A 55 5.86 12.70 6.15
C VAL A 55 6.64 12.05 7.29
N ASP A 56 6.65 12.66 8.47
CA ASP A 56 7.35 12.12 9.65
C ASP A 56 6.65 10.87 10.19
N GLU A 57 5.31 10.90 10.23
CA GLU A 57 4.46 9.77 10.59
C GLU A 57 3.63 9.35 9.39
N LEU A 58 3.79 8.10 8.92
CA LEU A 58 3.06 7.58 7.77
C LEU A 58 1.57 7.40 8.06
N PRO A 59 0.69 7.58 7.06
CA PRO A 59 -0.71 7.20 7.19
C PRO A 59 -0.85 5.71 7.51
N ILE A 60 -1.75 5.39 8.44
CA ILE A 60 -1.97 4.01 8.90
C ILE A 60 -3.43 3.61 8.66
N PRO A 61 -3.69 2.45 8.05
CA PRO A 61 -5.06 1.92 7.91
C PRO A 61 -5.65 1.55 9.27
N PRO A 62 -6.99 1.60 9.44
CA PRO A 62 -7.65 1.23 10.68
C PRO A 62 -7.28 -0.21 11.09
N GLY A 63 -6.82 -0.38 12.33
CA GLY A 63 -6.33 -1.66 12.85
C GLY A 63 -5.00 -2.12 12.26
N GLY A 64 -4.30 -1.25 11.50
CA GLY A 64 -2.99 -1.54 10.92
C GLY A 64 -3.05 -2.36 9.62
N TRP A 65 -1.88 -2.68 9.09
CA TRP A 65 -1.74 -3.35 7.78
C TRP A 65 -2.36 -4.75 7.74
N ALA A 66 -2.27 -5.51 8.84
CA ALA A 66 -2.86 -6.85 8.91
C ALA A 66 -4.39 -6.80 8.83
N ALA A 67 -5.01 -5.83 9.51
CA ALA A 67 -6.46 -5.60 9.45
C ALA A 67 -6.89 -5.15 8.04
N LEU A 68 -6.10 -4.30 7.38
CA LEU A 68 -6.34 -3.91 5.99
C LEU A 68 -6.33 -5.12 5.06
N MET A 69 -5.32 -5.99 5.18
CA MET A 69 -5.23 -7.19 4.35
C MET A 69 -6.41 -8.15 4.58
N GLN A 70 -6.83 -8.31 5.83
CA GLN A 70 -8.03 -9.09 6.17
C GLN A 70 -9.29 -8.45 5.57
N TYR A 71 -9.44 -7.12 5.70
CA TYR A 71 -10.55 -6.38 5.11
C TYR A 71 -10.60 -6.56 3.58
N ILE A 72 -9.46 -6.49 2.90
CA ILE A 72 -9.35 -6.72 1.46
C ILE A 72 -9.79 -8.14 1.12
N ALA A 73 -9.31 -9.14 1.87
CA ALA A 73 -9.64 -10.54 1.66
C ALA A 73 -11.14 -10.83 1.82
N ASP A 74 -11.78 -10.19 2.81
CA ASP A 74 -13.20 -10.37 3.10
C ASP A 74 -14.12 -9.64 2.10
N ASN A 75 -13.67 -8.51 1.55
CA ASN A 75 -14.51 -7.62 0.73
C ASN A 75 -14.20 -7.67 -0.78
N LEU A 76 -13.13 -8.32 -1.21
CA LEU A 76 -12.81 -8.45 -2.63
C LEU A 76 -13.75 -9.48 -3.28
N ASP A 77 -14.65 -9.00 -4.14
CA ASP A 77 -15.59 -9.82 -4.91
C ASP A 77 -14.88 -10.50 -6.10
N TYR A 78 -13.98 -11.46 -5.77
CA TYR A 78 -13.25 -12.24 -6.75
C TYR A 78 -12.80 -13.59 -6.16
N ASP A 79 -13.04 -14.68 -6.89
CA ASP A 79 -12.60 -16.01 -6.47
C ASP A 79 -11.12 -16.22 -6.80
N CYS A 80 -10.26 -16.01 -5.79
CA CYS A 80 -8.82 -16.19 -5.93
C CYS A 80 -8.38 -17.67 -5.88
N SER A 81 -9.26 -18.62 -5.55
CA SER A 81 -8.90 -20.04 -5.44
C SER A 81 -8.62 -20.71 -6.78
N LYS A 82 -9.23 -20.18 -7.84
CA LYS A 82 -9.12 -20.71 -9.22
C LYS A 82 -8.03 -20.05 -10.04
N ILE A 83 -7.22 -19.18 -9.43
CA ILE A 83 -6.17 -18.46 -10.15
C ILE A 83 -4.95 -19.34 -10.32
N GLN A 84 -4.61 -19.67 -11.56
CA GLN A 84 -3.34 -20.30 -11.92
C GLN A 84 -2.17 -19.32 -11.82
N ASP A 85 -2.41 -18.06 -12.22
CA ASP A 85 -1.44 -16.97 -12.15
C ASP A 85 -1.51 -16.26 -10.78
N LYS A 86 -0.63 -16.67 -9.86
CA LYS A 86 -0.50 -16.07 -8.52
C LYS A 86 0.09 -14.66 -8.55
N SER A 87 0.53 -14.16 -9.70
CA SER A 87 1.14 -12.85 -9.89
C SER A 87 0.12 -11.71 -10.01
N LEU A 88 -1.20 -12.02 -10.09
CA LEU A 88 -2.22 -10.97 -10.21
C LEU A 88 -2.13 -9.99 -9.06
N CYS A 89 -1.76 -8.77 -9.39
CA CYS A 89 -1.61 -7.68 -8.43
C CYS A 89 -2.03 -6.36 -9.06
N VAL A 90 -2.83 -5.59 -8.36
CA VAL A 90 -3.11 -4.18 -8.67
C VAL A 90 -2.50 -3.30 -7.59
N VAL A 91 -2.13 -2.08 -7.96
CA VAL A 91 -1.65 -1.08 -6.99
C VAL A 91 -2.50 0.17 -7.10
N PHE A 92 -2.98 0.64 -5.96
CA PHE A 92 -3.67 1.90 -5.83
C PHE A 92 -2.75 2.95 -5.22
N LEU A 93 -2.72 4.12 -5.84
CA LEU A 93 -2.17 5.35 -5.30
C LEU A 93 -3.33 6.26 -4.89
N PHE A 94 -3.22 6.90 -3.73
CA PHE A 94 -4.26 7.78 -3.19
C PHE A 94 -3.67 8.83 -2.25
N VAL A 95 -4.50 9.79 -1.87
CA VAL A 95 -4.18 10.76 -0.83
C VAL A 95 -5.01 10.45 0.40
N VAL A 96 -4.35 10.38 1.55
CA VAL A 96 -5.00 10.39 2.87
C VAL A 96 -5.14 11.85 3.28
N GLU A 97 -6.37 12.28 3.47
CA GLU A 97 -6.69 13.64 3.87
C GLU A 97 -6.41 13.85 5.37
N ARG A 98 -6.46 15.09 5.85
CA ARG A 98 -6.21 15.41 7.26
C ARG A 98 -7.23 14.80 8.22
N ASP A 99 -8.44 14.54 7.74
CA ASP A 99 -9.53 13.85 8.48
C ASP A 99 -9.46 12.33 8.34
N GLY A 100 -8.45 11.80 7.65
CA GLY A 100 -8.28 10.39 7.38
C GLY A 100 -9.06 9.86 6.17
N SER A 101 -9.92 10.65 5.55
CA SER A 101 -10.64 10.24 4.35
C SER A 101 -9.68 10.00 3.18
N LEU A 102 -10.06 9.07 2.27
CA LEU A 102 -9.23 8.72 1.11
C LEU A 102 -9.73 9.46 -0.12
N SER A 103 -8.86 10.21 -0.77
CA SER A 103 -9.15 10.96 -1.98
C SER A 103 -8.19 10.59 -3.13
N ARG A 104 -8.53 11.04 -4.35
CA ARG A 104 -7.70 10.88 -5.55
C ARG A 104 -7.22 9.45 -5.82
N ILE A 105 -8.02 8.45 -5.46
CA ILE A 105 -7.65 7.04 -5.58
C ILE A 105 -7.54 6.65 -7.06
N LYS A 106 -6.34 6.28 -7.49
CA LYS A 106 -6.03 5.83 -8.85
C LYS A 106 -5.42 4.43 -8.81
N MET A 107 -5.82 3.57 -9.75
CA MET A 107 -5.10 2.33 -10.02
C MET A 107 -3.91 2.67 -10.91
N VAL A 108 -2.70 2.59 -10.37
CA VAL A 108 -1.46 2.89 -11.09
C VAL A 108 -0.86 1.66 -11.75
N ARG A 109 -1.14 0.46 -11.20
CA ARG A 109 -0.79 -0.82 -11.81
C ARG A 109 -2.04 -1.69 -11.94
N LYS A 110 -2.26 -2.25 -13.15
CA LYS A 110 -3.31 -3.23 -13.44
C LYS A 110 -2.75 -4.65 -13.33
N SER A 111 -3.61 -5.60 -12.97
CA SER A 111 -3.20 -7.01 -12.86
C SER A 111 -3.11 -7.74 -14.21
N GLY A 112 -3.63 -7.15 -15.30
CA GLY A 112 -3.84 -7.84 -16.57
C GLY A 112 -5.16 -8.62 -16.63
N ASN A 113 -5.81 -8.89 -15.50
CA ASN A 113 -7.11 -9.56 -15.44
C ASN A 113 -8.24 -8.55 -15.21
N ARG A 114 -9.03 -8.29 -16.23
CA ARG A 114 -10.13 -7.27 -16.19
C ARG A 114 -11.18 -7.53 -15.11
N LYS A 115 -11.43 -8.80 -14.74
CA LYS A 115 -12.41 -9.15 -13.69
C LYS A 115 -11.83 -8.82 -12.32
N PHE A 116 -10.57 -9.17 -12.06
CA PHE A 116 -9.86 -8.84 -10.84
C PHE A 116 -9.73 -7.32 -10.66
N ASP A 117 -9.33 -6.61 -11.70
CA ASP A 117 -9.22 -5.14 -11.69
C ASP A 117 -10.55 -4.47 -11.32
N ARG A 118 -11.68 -4.95 -11.88
CA ARG A 118 -13.02 -4.43 -11.54
C ARG A 118 -13.40 -4.70 -10.08
N ALA A 119 -13.10 -5.88 -9.57
CA ALA A 119 -13.35 -6.23 -8.17
C ALA A 119 -12.55 -5.31 -7.23
N ALA A 120 -11.27 -5.10 -7.53
CA ALA A 120 -10.43 -4.18 -6.77
C ALA A 120 -10.92 -2.71 -6.83
N ILE A 121 -11.41 -2.25 -7.99
CA ILE A 121 -12.02 -0.91 -8.11
C ILE A 121 -13.28 -0.77 -7.25
N LYS A 122 -14.12 -1.81 -7.15
CA LYS A 122 -15.30 -1.79 -6.27
C LYS A 122 -14.89 -1.70 -4.80
N LEU A 123 -13.84 -2.44 -4.41
CA LEU A 123 -13.33 -2.47 -3.05
C LEU A 123 -12.92 -1.08 -2.57
N LYS A 124 -12.19 -0.28 -3.37
CA LYS A 124 -11.72 1.05 -2.99
C LYS A 124 -12.81 2.00 -2.51
N ARG A 125 -14.06 1.84 -2.99
CA ARG A 125 -15.19 2.70 -2.64
C ARG A 125 -15.71 2.48 -1.22
N LYS A 126 -15.35 1.35 -0.62
CA LYS A 126 -15.81 0.94 0.72
C LYS A 126 -14.70 1.04 1.78
N MET A 127 -13.53 1.58 1.40
CA MET A 127 -12.41 1.72 2.32
C MET A 127 -12.76 2.64 3.47
N PRO A 128 -12.52 2.21 4.72
CA PRO A 128 -12.71 3.07 5.88
C PRO A 128 -11.66 4.17 5.92
N PRO A 129 -11.89 5.26 6.68
CA PRO A 129 -10.91 6.32 6.88
C PRO A 129 -9.66 5.80 7.59
N TRP A 130 -8.51 6.38 7.27
CA TRP A 130 -7.20 6.04 7.80
C TRP A 130 -6.76 7.06 8.86
N THR A 131 -5.81 6.69 9.70
CA THR A 131 -5.06 7.67 10.49
C THR A 131 -4.22 8.52 9.54
N PRO A 132 -4.36 9.86 9.54
CA PRO A 132 -3.62 10.72 8.62
C PRO A 132 -2.12 10.72 8.90
N GLY A 133 -1.33 10.96 7.88
CA GLY A 133 0.10 11.23 8.05
C GLY A 133 0.34 12.56 8.75
N LYS A 134 1.48 12.69 9.43
CA LYS A 134 1.81 13.92 10.16
C LYS A 134 3.20 14.45 9.80
N ILE A 135 3.35 15.76 9.89
CA ILE A 135 4.61 16.49 9.87
C ILE A 135 4.64 17.37 11.12
N ASN A 136 5.70 17.26 11.93
CA ASN A 136 5.82 17.97 13.21
C ASN A 136 4.58 17.78 14.11
N GLY A 137 4.04 16.56 14.15
CA GLY A 137 2.84 16.21 14.93
C GLY A 137 1.51 16.71 14.35
N GLN A 138 1.51 17.51 13.29
CA GLN A 138 0.30 18.07 12.67
C GLN A 138 -0.20 17.17 11.52
N PRO A 139 -1.51 16.84 11.46
CA PRO A 139 -2.07 16.07 10.37
C PRO A 139 -1.93 16.80 9.03
N VAL A 140 -1.42 16.11 8.02
CA VAL A 140 -1.24 16.63 6.67
C VAL A 140 -1.87 15.72 5.63
N ARG A 141 -2.09 16.28 4.43
CA ARG A 141 -2.47 15.48 3.27
C ARG A 141 -1.25 14.72 2.79
N ALA A 142 -1.28 13.40 2.84
CA ALA A 142 -0.15 12.55 2.46
C ALA A 142 -0.51 11.57 1.36
N LYS A 143 0.38 11.36 0.41
CA LYS A 143 0.26 10.28 -0.56
C LYS A 143 0.53 8.95 0.11
N SER A 144 -0.22 7.93 -0.28
CA SER A 144 -0.01 6.55 0.15
C SER A 144 -0.42 5.59 -0.96
N ASN A 145 0.00 4.36 -0.83
CA ASN A 145 -0.37 3.30 -1.76
C ASN A 145 -0.69 2.00 -1.01
N PHE A 146 -1.41 1.11 -1.65
CA PHE A 146 -1.52 -0.28 -1.21
C PHE A 146 -1.66 -1.24 -2.39
N PRO A 147 -1.00 -2.39 -2.33
CA PRO A 147 -1.18 -3.46 -3.28
C PRO A 147 -2.37 -4.34 -2.90
N VAL A 148 -3.08 -4.84 -3.91
CA VAL A 148 -4.07 -5.92 -3.76
C VAL A 148 -3.60 -7.08 -4.62
N SER A 149 -3.03 -8.12 -4.00
CA SER A 149 -2.58 -9.31 -4.70
C SER A 149 -3.50 -10.50 -4.45
N ALA A 150 -3.70 -11.30 -5.47
CA ALA A 150 -4.54 -12.49 -5.38
C ALA A 150 -3.99 -13.53 -4.39
N SER A 151 -2.67 -13.67 -4.33
CA SER A 151 -2.00 -14.58 -3.39
C SER A 151 -2.23 -14.16 -1.93
N SER A 152 -2.07 -12.87 -1.61
CA SER A 152 -2.33 -12.36 -0.26
C SER A 152 -3.79 -12.55 0.13
N VAL A 153 -4.73 -12.22 -0.76
CA VAL A 153 -6.17 -12.41 -0.52
C VAL A 153 -6.48 -13.87 -0.22
N GLN A 154 -5.96 -14.79 -1.03
CA GLN A 154 -6.18 -16.23 -0.82
C GLN A 154 -5.60 -16.73 0.51
N TRP A 155 -4.39 -16.25 0.87
CA TRP A 155 -3.76 -16.61 2.13
C TRP A 155 -4.60 -16.17 3.34
N TYR A 156 -5.08 -14.92 3.36
CA TYR A 156 -5.92 -14.41 4.45
C TYR A 156 -7.27 -15.12 4.54
N ARG A 157 -7.88 -15.49 3.40
CA ARG A 157 -9.13 -16.30 3.37
C ARG A 157 -8.92 -17.70 3.94
N ASN A 158 -7.80 -18.35 3.60
CA ASN A 158 -7.49 -19.67 4.12
C ASN A 158 -7.21 -19.65 5.62
N LYS A 159 -6.45 -18.67 6.10
CA LYS A 159 -6.16 -18.48 7.53
C LYS A 159 -7.43 -18.33 8.39
N LYS A 160 -8.48 -17.72 7.84
CA LYS A 160 -9.77 -17.57 8.53
C LYS A 160 -10.54 -18.90 8.65
N LYS A 161 -10.36 -19.82 7.71
CA LYS A 161 -11.04 -21.14 7.73
C LYS A 161 -10.42 -22.11 8.72
N THR A 162 -9.19 -21.89 9.16
CA THR A 162 -8.43 -22.75 10.07
C THR A 162 -8.50 -22.33 11.54
N LYS A 163 -9.25 -21.29 11.84
CA LYS A 163 -9.61 -20.86 13.21
C LYS A 163 -11.05 -21.25 13.54
#